data_37d448f6af21c57d09ac54e3f57f6be3
#
_entry.id   37d448f6af21c57d09ac54e3f57f6be3
#
_cell.length_a   1.000
_cell.length_b   1.000
_cell.length_c   1.000
_cell.angle_alpha   90.00
_cell.angle_beta   90.00
_cell.angle_gamma   90.00
#
_symmetry.space_group_name_H-M   'P 1'
#
loop_
_entity.id
_entity.type
_entity.pdbx_description
1 polymer ?
#
loop_
_entity_poly.entity_id
_entity_poly.type
_entity_poly.pdbx_seq_one_letter_code
_entity_poly.pdbx_strand_id
1 'polypeptide(L)'
;RLALATADPLGAFGRVTGMVFPVLMFPACILFGLSELLIPELARCHCGGGEKRIAYLLHRSLKLSLLYGVCFGGLLFLGGNALCLRLYSNPEAGNLLRLFAPLAPMLYCDAITDAMTKGLGQQHMAVRFNILTNILDVIGLYFLLPVWGLKGYFVSFFLTHALNFFLSLRHLLRITKQDLCAYIPLWALTCAIASVWLCHKIPAPFLSCAAFVPVFFSSLYLTGVLKGEDLWWLRRFTQAK
;
A
#
# COMPACT_ATOMS: atom_id res chain seq x y z
N ARG A 1 -10.73 -16.51 17.74
CA ARG A 1 -11.99 -15.73 17.65
C ARG A 1 -11.61 -14.28 17.80
N LEU A 2 -11.54 -13.53 16.69
CA LEU A 2 -11.38 -12.08 16.74
C LEU A 2 -12.63 -11.51 17.43
N ALA A 3 -12.48 -11.00 18.64
CA ALA A 3 -13.52 -10.27 19.36
C ALA A 3 -13.71 -8.89 18.69
N LEU A 4 -14.39 -8.87 17.55
CA LEU A 4 -14.77 -7.65 16.84
C LEU A 4 -16.18 -7.17 17.20
N ALA A 5 -16.82 -7.85 18.16
CA ALA A 5 -18.03 -7.39 18.82
C ALA A 5 -17.63 -6.61 20.07
N THR A 6 -17.15 -5.39 19.88
CA THR A 6 -16.85 -4.48 20.99
C THR A 6 -18.16 -3.87 21.50
N ALA A 7 -18.34 -3.86 22.83
CA ALA A 7 -19.44 -3.16 23.49
C ALA A 7 -19.40 -1.62 23.26
N ASP A 8 -18.31 -1.10 22.67
CA ASP A 8 -18.10 0.30 22.35
C ASP A 8 -17.62 0.49 20.90
N PRO A 9 -18.57 0.63 19.94
CA PRO A 9 -18.23 0.83 18.52
C PRO A 9 -17.49 2.15 18.24
N LEU A 10 -17.78 3.20 19.00
CA LEU A 10 -17.18 4.52 18.84
C LEU A 10 -15.70 4.51 19.30
N GLY A 11 -15.41 3.88 20.44
CA GLY A 11 -14.05 3.69 20.89
C GLY A 11 -13.22 2.79 19.95
N ALA A 12 -13.84 1.78 19.34
CA ALA A 12 -13.18 0.94 18.34
C ALA A 12 -12.84 1.74 17.07
N PHE A 13 -13.74 2.58 16.60
CA PHE A 13 -13.49 3.51 15.49
C PHE A 13 -12.39 4.52 15.83
N GLY A 14 -12.42 5.09 17.03
CA GLY A 14 -11.37 5.99 17.52
C GLY A 14 -9.99 5.31 17.56
N ARG A 15 -9.90 4.04 17.94
CA ARG A 15 -8.64 3.25 17.91
C ARG A 15 -8.14 3.05 16.48
N VAL A 16 -9.03 2.80 15.53
CA VAL A 16 -8.62 2.64 14.12
C VAL A 16 -8.08 3.96 13.58
N THR A 17 -8.82 5.05 13.72
CA THR A 17 -8.43 6.35 13.14
C THR A 17 -7.26 7.00 13.88
N GLY A 18 -7.21 6.88 15.20
CA GLY A 18 -6.19 7.54 16.04
C GLY A 18 -4.92 6.72 16.29
N MET A 19 -4.97 5.39 16.18
CA MET A 19 -3.82 4.54 16.49
C MET A 19 -3.36 3.71 15.28
N VAL A 20 -4.30 3.07 14.56
CA VAL A 20 -3.95 2.13 13.47
C VAL A 20 -3.52 2.87 12.22
N PHE A 21 -4.32 3.84 11.74
CA PHE A 21 -4.00 4.57 10.52
C PHE A 21 -2.70 5.37 10.59
N PRO A 22 -2.36 6.09 11.67
CA PRO A 22 -1.06 6.75 11.77
C PRO A 22 0.11 5.79 11.62
N VAL A 23 0.05 4.61 12.24
CA VAL A 23 1.10 3.58 12.12
C VAL A 23 1.13 2.97 10.72
N LEU A 24 -0.04 2.71 10.12
CA LEU A 24 -0.15 2.17 8.76
C LEU A 24 0.39 3.14 7.70
N MET A 25 0.15 4.45 7.88
CA MET A 25 0.54 5.49 6.92
C MET A 25 1.95 6.02 7.15
N PHE A 26 2.57 5.79 8.31
CA PHE A 26 3.91 6.28 8.60
C PHE A 26 4.95 5.84 7.56
N PRO A 27 5.04 4.56 7.15
CA PRO A 27 5.96 4.16 6.09
C PRO A 27 5.65 4.79 4.73
N ALA A 28 4.39 5.13 4.46
CA ALA A 28 3.98 5.77 3.21
C ALA A 28 4.57 7.16 3.00
N CYS A 29 5.08 7.84 4.05
CA CYS A 29 5.71 9.16 3.93
C CYS A 29 6.85 9.19 2.90
N ILE A 30 7.60 8.09 2.78
CA ILE A 30 8.67 7.97 1.76
C ILE A 30 8.06 7.96 0.35
N LEU A 31 6.96 7.26 0.17
CA LEU A 31 6.27 7.20 -1.13
C LEU A 31 5.57 8.52 -1.46
N PHE A 32 5.05 9.25 -0.47
CA PHE A 32 4.52 10.60 -0.68
C PHE A 32 5.61 11.54 -1.16
N GLY A 33 6.82 11.51 -0.56
CA GLY A 33 7.97 12.26 -1.07
C GLY A 33 8.33 11.89 -2.52
N LEU A 34 8.31 10.59 -2.85
CA LEU A 34 8.51 10.13 -4.22
C LEU A 34 7.41 10.63 -5.16
N SER A 35 6.16 10.63 -4.72
CA SER A 35 5.00 11.14 -5.48
C SER A 35 5.18 12.60 -5.88
N GLU A 36 5.62 13.44 -4.95
CA GLU A 36 5.88 14.87 -5.20
C GLU A 36 6.98 15.10 -6.26
N LEU A 37 7.99 14.23 -6.30
CA LEU A 37 9.04 14.27 -7.31
C LEU A 37 8.58 13.75 -8.67
N LEU A 38 7.66 12.81 -8.71
CA LEU A 38 7.15 12.22 -9.94
C LEU A 38 6.26 13.20 -10.72
N ILE A 39 5.48 14.03 -10.06
CA ILE A 39 4.56 14.96 -10.70
C ILE A 39 5.28 15.89 -11.70
N PRO A 40 6.30 16.68 -11.31
CA PRO A 40 6.99 17.58 -12.24
C PRO A 40 7.83 16.82 -13.28
N GLU A 41 8.39 15.66 -12.96
CA GLU A 41 9.15 14.86 -13.92
C GLU A 41 8.24 14.33 -15.04
N LEU A 42 7.06 13.80 -14.69
CA LEU A 42 6.06 13.33 -15.67
C LEU A 42 5.50 14.48 -16.50
N ALA A 43 5.24 15.64 -15.89
CA ALA A 43 4.78 16.82 -16.62
C ALA A 43 5.80 17.27 -17.68
N ARG A 44 7.09 17.29 -17.32
CA ARG A 44 8.19 17.57 -18.26
C ARG A 44 8.25 16.56 -19.41
N CYS A 45 8.18 15.28 -19.08
CA CYS A 45 8.20 14.21 -20.09
C CYS A 45 6.98 14.28 -21.02
N HIS A 46 5.82 14.62 -20.46
CA HIS A 46 4.58 14.74 -21.23
C HIS A 46 4.64 15.89 -22.24
N CYS A 47 5.10 17.07 -21.82
CA CYS A 47 5.30 18.23 -22.69
C CYS A 47 6.41 18.01 -23.75
N GLY A 48 7.44 17.22 -23.41
CA GLY A 48 8.57 16.94 -24.30
C GLY A 48 8.38 15.72 -25.23
N GLY A 49 7.20 15.09 -25.25
CA GLY A 49 6.94 13.91 -26.08
C GLY A 49 7.71 12.64 -25.68
N GLY A 50 8.16 12.57 -24.43
CA GLY A 50 9.00 11.49 -23.89
C GLY A 50 8.23 10.22 -23.51
N GLU A 51 7.43 9.62 -24.40
CA GLU A 51 6.55 8.47 -24.09
C GLU A 51 7.33 7.29 -23.49
N LYS A 52 8.53 6.96 -24.00
CA LYS A 52 9.37 5.88 -23.46
C LYS A 52 9.80 6.14 -22.01
N ARG A 53 10.07 7.40 -21.67
CA ARG A 53 10.44 7.82 -20.32
C ARG A 53 9.23 7.72 -19.38
N ILE A 54 8.05 8.13 -19.83
CA ILE A 54 6.79 7.99 -19.09
C ILE A 54 6.52 6.51 -18.78
N ALA A 55 6.61 5.63 -19.79
CA ALA A 55 6.44 4.18 -19.62
C ALA A 55 7.42 3.60 -18.59
N TYR A 56 8.69 3.97 -18.68
CA TYR A 56 9.72 3.55 -17.73
C TYR A 56 9.41 4.00 -16.30
N LEU A 57 9.08 5.27 -16.10
CA LEU A 57 8.74 5.82 -14.77
C LEU A 57 7.50 5.12 -14.20
N LEU A 58 6.47 4.90 -15.03
CA LEU A 58 5.24 4.22 -14.63
C LEU A 58 5.52 2.81 -14.10
N HIS A 59 6.14 1.96 -14.90
CA HIS A 59 6.41 0.58 -14.51
C HIS A 59 7.30 0.51 -13.26
N ARG A 60 8.31 1.37 -13.20
CA ARG A 60 9.27 1.36 -12.11
C ARG A 60 8.69 1.86 -10.80
N SER A 61 7.94 2.95 -10.82
CA SER A 61 7.34 3.50 -9.61
C SER A 61 6.21 2.63 -9.07
N LEU A 62 5.38 2.05 -9.95
CA LEU A 62 4.36 1.09 -9.53
C LEU A 62 4.96 -0.20 -8.95
N LYS A 63 6.01 -0.73 -9.58
CA LYS A 63 6.74 -1.89 -9.05
C LYS A 63 7.35 -1.58 -7.68
N LEU A 64 8.01 -0.43 -7.54
CA LEU A 64 8.64 -0.02 -6.29
C LEU A 64 7.61 0.16 -5.17
N SER A 65 6.51 0.88 -5.44
CA SER A 65 5.45 1.11 -4.46
C SER A 65 4.77 -0.19 -4.02
N LEU A 66 4.56 -1.12 -4.97
CA LEU A 66 4.01 -2.43 -4.67
C LEU A 66 4.93 -3.24 -3.75
N LEU A 67 6.22 -3.39 -4.12
CA LEU A 67 7.18 -4.16 -3.33
C LEU A 67 7.38 -3.55 -1.94
N TYR A 68 7.45 -2.22 -1.87
CA TYR A 68 7.54 -1.47 -0.63
C TYR A 68 6.29 -1.68 0.24
N GLY A 69 5.09 -1.56 -0.35
CA GLY A 69 3.83 -1.75 0.35
C GLY A 69 3.65 -3.18 0.87
N VAL A 70 4.01 -4.17 0.06
CA VAL A 70 3.96 -5.58 0.44
C VAL A 70 4.95 -5.88 1.57
N CYS A 71 6.16 -5.33 1.50
CA CYS A 71 7.17 -5.48 2.55
C CYS A 71 6.68 -4.89 3.89
N PHE A 72 6.24 -3.63 3.88
CA PHE A 72 5.74 -2.99 5.10
C PHE A 72 4.42 -3.58 5.59
N GLY A 73 3.52 -3.98 4.69
CA GLY A 73 2.32 -4.73 5.06
C GLY A 73 2.65 -6.01 5.82
N GLY A 74 3.63 -6.79 5.34
CA GLY A 74 4.12 -7.99 6.03
C GLY A 74 4.76 -7.69 7.39
N LEU A 75 5.59 -6.65 7.48
CA LEU A 75 6.19 -6.21 8.75
C LEU A 75 5.15 -5.76 9.78
N LEU A 76 4.16 -4.98 9.35
CA LEU A 76 3.07 -4.52 10.22
C LEU A 76 2.16 -5.69 10.63
N PHE A 77 1.96 -6.66 9.77
CA PHE A 77 1.21 -7.86 10.10
C PHE A 77 1.92 -8.70 11.18
N LEU A 78 3.23 -8.89 11.08
CA LEU A 78 4.02 -9.67 12.04
C LEU A 78 4.26 -8.92 13.35
N GLY A 79 4.69 -7.66 13.25
CA GLY A 79 5.13 -6.84 14.39
C GLY A 79 4.05 -5.94 14.99
N GLY A 80 2.87 -5.84 14.36
CA GLY A 80 1.84 -4.85 14.72
C GLY A 80 1.40 -4.89 16.18
N ASN A 81 1.22 -6.08 16.74
CA ASN A 81 0.84 -6.23 18.15
C ASN A 81 1.92 -5.71 19.09
N ALA A 82 3.19 -6.06 18.86
CA ALA A 82 4.30 -5.61 19.69
C ALA A 82 4.52 -4.09 19.57
N LEU A 83 4.34 -3.57 18.35
CA LEU A 83 4.48 -2.14 18.05
C LEU A 83 3.39 -1.32 18.75
N CYS A 84 2.11 -1.70 18.59
CA CYS A 84 0.99 -0.99 19.23
C CYS A 84 1.02 -1.10 20.75
N LEU A 85 1.45 -2.24 21.27
CA LEU A 85 1.61 -2.42 22.72
C LEU A 85 2.68 -1.46 23.27
N ARG A 86 3.79 -1.28 22.55
CA ARG A 86 4.85 -0.33 22.99
C ARG A 86 4.48 1.13 22.81
N LEU A 87 3.80 1.49 21.71
CA LEU A 87 3.47 2.89 21.41
C LEU A 87 2.24 3.39 22.20
N TYR A 88 1.23 2.53 22.33
CA TYR A 88 -0.08 2.94 22.85
C TYR A 88 -0.51 2.14 24.09
N SER A 89 0.28 1.17 24.54
CA SER A 89 -0.08 0.25 25.64
C SER A 89 -1.45 -0.44 25.40
N ASN A 90 -1.83 -0.62 24.13
CA ASN A 90 -3.16 -1.12 23.76
C ASN A 90 -3.03 -2.34 22.82
N PRO A 91 -3.34 -3.56 23.31
CA PRO A 91 -3.25 -4.79 22.51
C PRO A 91 -4.35 -4.88 21.45
N GLU A 92 -5.52 -4.24 21.66
CA GLU A 92 -6.61 -4.24 20.68
C GLU A 92 -6.23 -3.48 19.41
N ALA A 93 -5.53 -2.34 19.56
CA ALA A 93 -5.00 -1.59 18.42
C ALA A 93 -4.04 -2.44 17.57
N GLY A 94 -3.24 -3.30 18.20
CA GLY A 94 -2.36 -4.23 17.48
C GLY A 94 -3.12 -5.27 16.65
N ASN A 95 -4.21 -5.83 17.18
CA ASN A 95 -5.05 -6.76 16.43
C ASN A 95 -5.73 -6.08 15.24
N LEU A 96 -6.17 -4.83 15.42
CA LEU A 96 -6.75 -4.02 14.35
C LEU A 96 -5.68 -3.69 13.30
N LEU A 97 -4.46 -3.31 13.71
CA LEU A 97 -3.37 -3.04 12.77
C LEU A 97 -3.06 -4.27 11.91
N ARG A 98 -3.04 -5.48 12.49
CA ARG A 98 -2.87 -6.72 11.71
C ARG A 98 -3.99 -6.95 10.71
N LEU A 99 -5.23 -6.57 11.03
CA LEU A 99 -6.36 -6.65 10.11
C LEU A 99 -6.19 -5.68 8.93
N PHE A 100 -5.71 -4.46 9.19
CA PHE A 100 -5.55 -3.42 8.17
C PHE A 100 -4.21 -3.50 7.42
N ALA A 101 -3.20 -4.20 7.93
CA ALA A 101 -1.88 -4.32 7.30
C ALA A 101 -1.90 -4.82 5.84
N PRO A 102 -2.77 -5.78 5.42
CA PRO A 102 -2.86 -6.20 4.02
C PRO A 102 -3.32 -5.11 3.05
N LEU A 103 -3.89 -4.00 3.55
CA LEU A 103 -4.28 -2.85 2.72
C LEU A 103 -3.09 -1.98 2.32
N ALA A 104 -1.97 -2.05 3.04
CA ALA A 104 -0.80 -1.20 2.79
C ALA A 104 -0.33 -1.21 1.32
N PRO A 105 -0.16 -2.35 0.64
CA PRO A 105 0.27 -2.37 -0.76
C PRO A 105 -0.66 -1.59 -1.67
N MET A 106 -1.97 -1.73 -1.46
CA MET A 106 -2.99 -1.07 -2.26
C MET A 106 -2.99 0.45 -2.03
N LEU A 107 -3.00 0.89 -0.78
CA LEU A 107 -2.98 2.31 -0.41
C LEU A 107 -1.72 3.01 -0.91
N TYR A 108 -0.58 2.33 -0.86
CA TYR A 108 0.70 2.86 -1.30
C TYR A 108 0.80 2.95 -2.83
N CYS A 109 0.26 1.97 -3.55
CA CYS A 109 0.16 2.03 -4.99
C CYS A 109 -0.84 3.09 -5.46
N ASP A 110 -1.94 3.28 -4.74
CA ASP A 110 -2.94 4.31 -5.04
C ASP A 110 -2.33 5.72 -4.99
N ALA A 111 -1.53 6.02 -3.96
CA ALA A 111 -0.83 7.30 -3.83
C ALA A 111 0.09 7.60 -5.04
N ILE A 112 0.84 6.61 -5.51
CA ILE A 112 1.71 6.74 -6.70
C ILE A 112 0.89 6.90 -7.98
N THR A 113 -0.19 6.12 -8.12
CA THR A 113 -1.07 6.18 -9.30
C THR A 113 -1.76 7.55 -9.41
N ASP A 114 -2.21 8.10 -8.28
CA ASP A 114 -2.81 9.42 -8.19
C ASP A 114 -1.80 10.53 -8.59
N ALA A 115 -0.58 10.46 -8.06
CA ALA A 115 0.49 11.40 -8.41
C ALA A 115 0.84 11.34 -9.91
N MET A 116 0.91 10.14 -10.49
CA MET A 116 1.17 9.97 -11.92
C MET A 116 0.05 10.54 -12.78
N THR A 117 -1.20 10.32 -12.40
CA THR A 117 -2.37 10.86 -13.09
C THR A 117 -2.34 12.41 -13.08
N LYS A 118 -1.97 12.99 -11.94
CA LYS A 118 -1.79 14.45 -11.81
C LYS A 118 -0.64 14.96 -12.66
N GLY A 119 0.51 14.26 -12.65
CA GLY A 119 1.69 14.64 -13.44
C GLY A 119 1.46 14.60 -14.96
N LEU A 120 0.54 13.75 -15.43
CA LEU A 120 0.11 13.70 -16.83
C LEU A 120 -1.01 14.74 -17.17
N GLY A 121 -1.29 15.69 -16.28
CA GLY A 121 -2.30 16.72 -16.48
C GLY A 121 -3.74 16.26 -16.33
N GLN A 122 -3.98 15.03 -15.85
CA GLN A 122 -5.32 14.44 -15.70
C GLN A 122 -5.87 14.56 -14.28
N GLN A 123 -5.48 15.62 -13.56
CA GLN A 123 -5.90 15.86 -12.17
C GLN A 123 -7.42 15.86 -11.95
N HIS A 124 -8.19 16.33 -12.95
CA HIS A 124 -9.65 16.35 -12.89
C HIS A 124 -10.25 14.94 -12.83
N MET A 125 -9.62 13.95 -13.46
CA MET A 125 -10.06 12.56 -13.40
C MET A 125 -9.71 11.93 -12.05
N ALA A 126 -8.53 12.21 -11.50
CA ALA A 126 -8.16 11.79 -10.15
C ALA A 126 -9.16 12.31 -9.11
N VAL A 127 -9.52 13.60 -9.19
CA VAL A 127 -10.53 14.20 -8.29
C VAL A 127 -11.90 13.54 -8.46
N ARG A 128 -12.34 13.27 -9.70
CA ARG A 128 -13.63 12.59 -9.95
C ARG A 128 -13.68 11.20 -9.34
N PHE A 129 -12.62 10.40 -9.49
CA PHE A 129 -12.56 9.08 -8.89
C PHE A 129 -12.57 9.16 -7.36
N ASN A 130 -11.80 10.05 -6.77
CA ASN A 130 -11.79 10.26 -5.33
C ASN A 130 -13.16 10.69 -4.78
N ILE A 131 -13.85 11.62 -5.45
CA ILE A 131 -15.22 12.05 -5.04
C ILE A 131 -16.18 10.86 -5.13
N LEU A 132 -16.17 10.12 -6.25
CA LEU A 132 -17.06 8.98 -6.44
C LEU A 132 -16.85 7.92 -5.34
N THR A 133 -15.60 7.56 -5.08
CA THR A 133 -15.28 6.53 -4.10
C THR A 133 -15.54 6.99 -2.66
N ASN A 134 -15.33 8.26 -2.33
CA ASN A 134 -15.70 8.82 -1.03
C ASN A 134 -17.22 8.81 -0.81
N ILE A 135 -18.02 9.14 -1.83
CA ILE A 135 -19.49 9.03 -1.74
C ILE A 135 -19.90 7.57 -1.51
N LEU A 136 -19.29 6.63 -2.26
CA LEU A 136 -19.56 5.20 -2.09
C LEU A 136 -19.12 4.70 -0.70
N ASP A 137 -18.03 5.24 -0.14
CA ASP A 137 -17.58 4.87 1.20
C ASP A 137 -18.58 5.32 2.27
N VAL A 138 -19.08 6.57 2.18
CA VAL A 138 -20.13 7.06 3.08
C VAL A 138 -21.40 6.21 2.99
N ILE A 139 -21.83 5.87 1.77
CA ILE A 139 -23.00 4.99 1.56
C ILE A 139 -22.72 3.60 2.13
N GLY A 140 -21.56 3.03 1.84
CA GLY A 140 -21.15 1.73 2.36
C GLY A 140 -21.12 1.69 3.89
N LEU A 141 -20.54 2.72 4.52
CA LEU A 141 -20.53 2.87 5.97
C LEU A 141 -21.94 2.96 6.56
N TYR A 142 -22.83 3.74 5.93
CA TYR A 142 -24.19 3.89 6.40
C TYR A 142 -24.95 2.54 6.46
N PHE A 143 -24.74 1.65 5.51
CA PHE A 143 -25.39 0.35 5.47
C PHE A 143 -24.63 -0.77 6.22
N LEU A 144 -23.30 -0.81 6.10
CA LEU A 144 -22.50 -1.92 6.64
C LEU A 144 -22.14 -1.74 8.12
N LEU A 145 -21.95 -0.49 8.57
CA LEU A 145 -21.54 -0.24 9.95
C LEU A 145 -22.60 -0.68 10.98
N PRO A 146 -23.92 -0.41 10.79
CA PRO A 146 -24.94 -0.88 11.72
C PRO A 146 -25.09 -2.41 11.77
N VAL A 147 -24.86 -3.09 10.64
CA VAL A 147 -25.07 -4.55 10.52
C VAL A 147 -23.84 -5.34 11.00
N TRP A 148 -22.64 -4.91 10.60
CA TRP A 148 -21.40 -5.66 10.82
C TRP A 148 -20.40 -4.95 11.74
N GLY A 149 -20.76 -3.78 12.27
CA GLY A 149 -19.87 -2.99 13.13
C GLY A 149 -18.53 -2.69 12.45
N LEU A 150 -17.44 -2.86 13.19
CA LEU A 150 -16.08 -2.57 12.70
C LEU A 150 -15.65 -3.42 11.48
N LYS A 151 -16.22 -4.63 11.31
CA LYS A 151 -16.00 -5.43 10.09
C LYS A 151 -16.62 -4.76 8.88
N GLY A 152 -17.79 -4.16 9.05
CA GLY A 152 -18.47 -3.39 7.99
C GLY A 152 -17.64 -2.18 7.57
N TYR A 153 -17.04 -1.48 8.53
CA TYR A 153 -16.08 -0.40 8.26
C TYR A 153 -14.89 -0.89 7.43
N PHE A 154 -14.25 -1.99 7.85
CA PHE A 154 -13.14 -2.57 7.10
C PHE A 154 -13.51 -2.96 5.67
N VAL A 155 -14.64 -3.61 5.48
CA VAL A 155 -15.13 -4.04 4.16
C VAL A 155 -15.44 -2.84 3.27
N SER A 156 -16.15 -1.82 3.78
CA SER A 156 -16.43 -0.58 3.04
C SER A 156 -15.12 0.07 2.60
N PHE A 157 -14.23 0.33 3.53
CA PHE A 157 -12.94 0.94 3.28
C PHE A 157 -12.09 0.16 2.26
N PHE A 158 -12.05 -1.18 2.40
CA PHE A 158 -11.32 -2.02 1.44
C PHE A 158 -11.91 -1.93 0.03
N LEU A 159 -13.22 -2.05 -0.11
CA LEU A 159 -13.89 -2.03 -1.41
C LEU A 159 -13.75 -0.67 -2.11
N THR A 160 -13.95 0.41 -1.38
CA THR A 160 -13.89 1.77 -1.96
C THR A 160 -12.46 2.15 -2.36
N HIS A 161 -11.46 1.83 -1.54
CA HIS A 161 -10.06 2.06 -1.91
C HIS A 161 -9.57 1.12 -3.03
N ALA A 162 -10.02 -0.15 -3.06
CA ALA A 162 -9.75 -1.04 -4.17
C ALA A 162 -10.36 -0.50 -5.48
N LEU A 163 -11.60 -0.03 -5.43
CA LEU A 163 -12.27 0.57 -6.58
C LEU A 163 -11.53 1.82 -7.06
N ASN A 164 -11.13 2.72 -6.14
CA ASN A 164 -10.35 3.92 -6.46
C ASN A 164 -9.05 3.56 -7.18
N PHE A 165 -8.28 2.65 -6.59
CA PHE A 165 -7.02 2.18 -7.18
C PHE A 165 -7.22 1.58 -8.57
N PHE A 166 -8.21 0.69 -8.76
CA PHE A 166 -8.47 0.07 -10.06
C PHE A 166 -8.95 1.07 -11.11
N LEU A 167 -9.81 2.03 -10.75
CA LEU A 167 -10.26 3.09 -11.67
C LEU A 167 -9.10 3.98 -12.09
N SER A 168 -8.30 4.45 -11.13
CA SER A 168 -7.14 5.29 -11.36
C SER A 168 -6.08 4.57 -12.20
N LEU A 169 -5.76 3.33 -11.87
CA LEU A 169 -4.80 2.50 -12.60
C LEU A 169 -5.24 2.24 -14.03
N ARG A 170 -6.50 1.83 -14.22
CA ARG A 170 -7.06 1.59 -15.56
C ARG A 170 -7.03 2.86 -16.41
N HIS A 171 -7.36 4.00 -15.83
CA HIS A 171 -7.30 5.30 -16.53
C HIS A 171 -5.85 5.64 -16.91
N LEU A 172 -4.91 5.50 -16.00
CA LEU A 172 -3.49 5.74 -16.22
C LEU A 172 -2.93 4.87 -17.34
N LEU A 173 -3.22 3.56 -17.35
CA LEU A 173 -2.79 2.64 -18.39
C LEU A 173 -3.39 2.97 -19.75
N ARG A 174 -4.66 3.38 -19.80
CA ARG A 174 -5.32 3.79 -21.04
C ARG A 174 -4.67 5.04 -21.66
N ILE A 175 -4.33 6.05 -20.85
CA ILE A 175 -3.70 7.29 -21.33
C ILE A 175 -2.28 7.01 -21.83
N THR A 176 -1.51 6.21 -21.09
CA THR A 176 -0.13 5.92 -21.42
C THR A 176 0.02 4.82 -22.46
N LYS A 177 -1.08 4.16 -22.87
CA LYS A 177 -1.09 3.00 -23.79
C LYS A 177 -0.13 1.90 -23.35
N GLN A 178 -0.03 1.68 -22.04
CA GLN A 178 0.86 0.68 -21.46
C GLN A 178 0.06 -0.48 -20.86
N ASP A 179 0.63 -1.68 -20.96
CA ASP A 179 0.10 -2.88 -20.30
C ASP A 179 0.94 -3.23 -19.09
N LEU A 180 0.29 -3.53 -17.98
CA LEU A 180 0.98 -4.03 -16.80
C LEU A 180 1.04 -5.56 -16.82
N CYS A 181 2.21 -6.08 -16.60
CA CYS A 181 2.38 -7.51 -16.43
C CYS A 181 1.85 -7.92 -15.04
N ALA A 182 0.75 -8.68 -15.03
CA ALA A 182 0.14 -9.20 -13.81
C ALA A 182 1.05 -10.18 -13.03
N TYR A 183 2.12 -10.64 -13.63
CA TYR A 183 3.10 -11.52 -13.03
C TYR A 183 3.76 -10.90 -11.79
N ILE A 184 4.15 -9.61 -11.86
CA ILE A 184 4.86 -8.94 -10.77
C ILE A 184 4.02 -8.85 -9.49
N PRO A 185 2.77 -8.32 -9.50
CA PRO A 185 1.97 -8.25 -8.29
C PRO A 185 1.60 -9.63 -7.73
N LEU A 186 1.35 -10.60 -8.59
CA LEU A 186 0.96 -11.94 -8.18
C LEU A 186 2.10 -12.65 -7.43
N TRP A 187 3.31 -12.61 -7.99
CA TRP A 187 4.49 -13.20 -7.34
C TRP A 187 4.95 -12.42 -6.11
N ALA A 188 4.83 -11.10 -6.10
CA ALA A 188 5.15 -10.30 -4.92
C ALA A 188 4.25 -10.66 -3.73
N LEU A 189 2.94 -10.83 -3.97
CA LEU A 189 1.98 -11.24 -2.95
C LEU A 189 2.23 -12.67 -2.47
N THR A 190 2.48 -13.62 -3.37
CA THR A 190 2.77 -15.01 -2.99
C THR A 190 4.05 -15.13 -2.17
N CYS A 191 5.12 -14.43 -2.57
CA CYS A 191 6.37 -14.36 -1.81
C CYS A 191 6.16 -13.77 -0.41
N ALA A 192 5.33 -12.71 -0.29
CA ALA A 192 5.03 -12.12 1.00
C ALA A 192 4.23 -13.06 1.90
N ILE A 193 3.20 -13.70 1.38
CA ILE A 193 2.39 -14.67 2.14
C ILE A 193 3.27 -15.82 2.63
N ALA A 194 4.11 -16.38 1.77
CA ALA A 194 5.04 -17.45 2.13
C ALA A 194 6.05 -16.99 3.21
N SER A 195 6.62 -15.79 3.06
CA SER A 195 7.58 -15.22 4.01
C SER A 195 6.92 -14.92 5.37
N VAL A 196 5.71 -14.37 5.37
CA VAL A 196 4.93 -14.12 6.59
C VAL A 196 4.60 -15.45 7.28
N TRP A 197 4.14 -16.46 6.53
CA TRP A 197 3.81 -17.76 7.08
C TRP A 197 5.03 -18.46 7.73
N LEU A 198 6.20 -18.35 7.10
CA LEU A 198 7.44 -18.90 7.62
C LEU A 198 7.89 -18.17 8.90
N CYS A 199 7.89 -16.83 8.87
CA CYS A 199 8.35 -16.00 9.99
C CYS A 199 7.36 -15.95 11.15
N HIS A 200 6.07 -16.18 10.92
CA HIS A 200 5.05 -16.21 11.97
C HIS A 200 5.27 -17.33 13.00
N LYS A 201 6.00 -18.37 12.64
CA LYS A 201 6.36 -19.47 13.56
C LYS A 201 7.40 -19.06 14.61
N ILE A 202 8.08 -17.92 14.44
CA ILE A 202 9.08 -17.42 15.37
C ILE A 202 8.36 -16.71 16.52
N PRO A 203 8.54 -17.15 17.79
CA PRO A 203 7.78 -16.62 18.93
C PRO A 203 8.17 -15.18 19.30
N ALA A 204 9.39 -14.74 18.94
CA ALA A 204 9.88 -13.39 19.25
C ALA A 204 9.50 -12.41 18.11
N PRO A 205 8.61 -11.42 18.34
CA PRO A 205 8.08 -10.55 17.27
C PRO A 205 9.16 -9.72 16.60
N PHE A 206 10.17 -9.25 17.32
CA PHE A 206 11.28 -8.49 16.71
C PHE A 206 12.17 -9.36 15.85
N LEU A 207 12.44 -10.58 16.27
CA LEU A 207 13.25 -11.56 15.51
C LEU A 207 12.47 -12.01 14.28
N SER A 208 11.16 -12.19 14.38
CA SER A 208 10.25 -12.48 13.27
C SER A 208 10.29 -11.39 12.21
N CYS A 209 10.21 -10.11 12.61
CA CYS A 209 10.33 -8.97 11.69
C CYS A 209 11.73 -8.87 11.06
N ALA A 210 12.79 -9.09 11.86
CA ALA A 210 14.17 -9.08 11.35
C ALA A 210 14.44 -10.20 10.35
N ALA A 211 13.88 -11.39 10.58
CA ALA A 211 13.99 -12.53 9.68
C ALA A 211 13.12 -12.36 8.41
N PHE A 212 11.99 -11.68 8.51
CA PHE A 212 11.09 -11.47 7.38
C PHE A 212 11.76 -10.72 6.23
N VAL A 213 12.50 -9.66 6.51
CA VAL A 213 13.13 -8.81 5.48
C VAL A 213 14.06 -9.63 4.56
N PRO A 214 15.09 -10.34 5.08
CA PRO A 214 15.97 -11.13 4.22
C PRO A 214 15.24 -12.30 3.53
N VAL A 215 14.29 -12.95 4.18
CA VAL A 215 13.50 -14.04 3.58
C VAL A 215 12.65 -13.51 2.43
N PHE A 216 11.99 -12.38 2.61
CA PHE A 216 11.18 -11.75 1.57
C PHE A 216 12.02 -11.32 0.36
N PHE A 217 13.14 -10.61 0.59
CA PHE A 217 13.99 -10.18 -0.52
C PHE A 217 14.67 -11.35 -1.24
N SER A 218 15.08 -12.41 -0.52
CA SER A 218 15.62 -13.62 -1.15
C SER A 218 14.57 -14.34 -1.99
N SER A 219 13.33 -14.43 -1.52
CA SER A 219 12.22 -15.03 -2.30
C SER A 219 11.90 -14.24 -3.56
N LEU A 220 11.93 -12.90 -3.51
CA LEU A 220 11.76 -12.03 -4.67
C LEU A 220 12.89 -12.16 -5.69
N TYR A 221 14.12 -12.39 -5.23
CA TYR A 221 15.26 -12.64 -6.10
C TYR A 221 15.15 -13.99 -6.79
N LEU A 222 14.79 -15.05 -6.05
CA LEU A 222 14.59 -16.40 -6.60
C LEU A 222 13.46 -16.48 -7.63
N THR A 223 12.38 -15.71 -7.44
CA THR A 223 11.26 -15.66 -8.39
C THR A 223 11.50 -14.73 -9.59
N GLY A 224 12.66 -14.04 -9.62
CA GLY A 224 13.00 -13.13 -10.72
C GLY A 224 12.20 -11.83 -10.76
N VAL A 225 11.41 -11.57 -9.72
CA VAL A 225 10.69 -10.29 -9.56
C VAL A 225 11.66 -9.14 -9.33
N LEU A 226 12.72 -9.37 -8.53
CA LEU A 226 13.85 -8.46 -8.36
C LEU A 226 14.97 -8.86 -9.33
N LYS A 227 15.30 -7.97 -10.26
CA LYS A 227 16.46 -8.12 -11.14
C LYS A 227 17.64 -7.34 -10.58
N GLY A 228 18.86 -7.79 -10.89
CA GLY A 228 20.10 -7.11 -10.46
C GLY A 228 20.19 -5.62 -10.85
N GLU A 229 19.53 -5.25 -11.95
CA GLU A 229 19.39 -3.86 -12.41
C GLU A 229 18.62 -2.96 -11.42
N ASP A 230 17.66 -3.55 -10.68
CA ASP A 230 16.87 -2.82 -9.68
C ASP A 230 17.74 -2.44 -8.46
N LEU A 231 18.66 -3.33 -8.07
CA LEU A 231 19.62 -3.11 -6.98
C LEU A 231 20.70 -2.08 -7.36
N TRP A 232 21.14 -2.09 -8.59
CA TRP A 232 22.14 -1.14 -9.09
C TRP A 232 21.58 0.29 -9.16
N TRP A 233 20.30 0.45 -9.51
CA TRP A 233 19.62 1.73 -9.52
C TRP A 233 19.51 2.34 -8.11
N LEU A 234 19.19 1.54 -7.09
CA LEU A 234 19.19 1.98 -5.69
C LEU A 234 20.58 2.48 -5.24
N ARG A 235 21.66 1.82 -5.67
CA ARG A 235 23.04 2.29 -5.39
C ARG A 235 23.35 3.66 -6.01
N ARG A 236 22.84 3.96 -7.19
CA ARG A 236 23.06 5.29 -7.82
C ARG A 236 22.37 6.42 -7.06
N PHE A 237 21.20 6.18 -6.46
CA PHE A 237 20.53 7.18 -5.64
C PHE A 237 21.32 7.54 -4.36
N THR A 238 22.05 6.58 -3.79
CA THR A 238 22.87 6.82 -2.59
C THR A 238 24.22 7.46 -2.92
N GLN A 239 24.65 7.45 -4.17
CA GLN A 239 25.94 8.01 -4.62
C GLN A 239 25.81 9.37 -5.33
N ALA A 240 24.59 9.81 -5.67
CA ALA A 240 24.36 11.15 -6.20
C ALA A 240 24.28 12.15 -5.03
N LYS A 241 25.48 12.50 -4.51
CA LYS A 241 25.70 13.71 -3.73
C LYS A 241 26.17 14.83 -4.64
#